data_e2872aa12e3eb63d85088a50acbc6ec5
#
_entry.id   e2872aa12e3eb63d85088a50acbc6ec5
#
_cell.length_a   1.000
_cell.length_b   1.000
_cell.length_c   1.000
_cell.angle_alpha   90.00
_cell.angle_beta   90.00
_cell.angle_gamma   90.00
#
_symmetry.space_group_name_H-M   'P 1'
#
loop_
_entity.id
_entity.type
_entity.pdbx_description
1 polymer ?
#
loop_
_entity_poly.entity_id
_entity_poly.type
_entity_poly.pdbx_seq_one_letter_code
_entity_poly.pdbx_strand_id
1 'polypeptide(L)'
;MNSSYLRFVLMSLLLIAVQVWVLSPVELFRVATPFVYPFVLMLLPIGANRSLLPILGFAIGGTIDVLGLTPGIHAAAMTLAAFVRYPLLQALTDRETPPSALPLYGTLRSGAIILMSLLLLIHHLALYLLVGATLHRDPYVLLSFAAGYGLSWLIGLILLFFFGTEPPHRS
;
A
#
# COMPACT_ATOMS: atom_id res chain seq x y z
N MET A 1 -6.58 -18.72 16.47
CA MET A 1 -6.27 -17.71 15.44
C MET A 1 -4.88 -17.18 15.74
N ASN A 2 -3.90 -17.38 14.85
CA ASN A 2 -2.52 -16.96 15.11
C ASN A 2 -2.46 -15.45 15.36
N SER A 3 -1.74 -15.03 16.39
CA SER A 3 -1.62 -13.61 16.77
C SER A 3 -1.18 -12.70 15.62
N SER A 4 -0.41 -13.23 14.66
CA SER A 4 0.04 -12.51 13.46
C SER A 4 -1.09 -12.16 12.50
N TYR A 5 -2.06 -13.05 12.28
CA TYR A 5 -3.22 -12.76 11.43
C TYR A 5 -4.15 -11.73 12.09
N LEU A 6 -4.33 -11.83 13.42
CA LEU A 6 -5.13 -10.83 14.14
C LEU A 6 -4.50 -9.45 14.05
N ARG A 7 -3.18 -9.33 14.25
CA ARG A 7 -2.45 -8.07 14.09
C ARG A 7 -2.59 -7.52 12.68
N PHE A 8 -2.44 -8.36 11.65
CA PHE A 8 -2.63 -7.94 10.25
C PHE A 8 -4.03 -7.38 10.01
N VAL A 9 -5.08 -8.09 10.45
CA VAL A 9 -6.46 -7.64 10.29
C VAL A 9 -6.70 -6.32 11.02
N LEU A 10 -6.28 -6.21 12.28
CA LEU A 10 -6.44 -4.98 13.07
C LEU A 10 -5.70 -3.79 12.46
N MET A 11 -4.46 -3.99 11.99
CA MET A 11 -3.70 -2.93 11.31
C MET A 11 -4.33 -2.54 9.98
N SER A 12 -4.83 -3.50 9.21
CA SER A 12 -5.54 -3.22 7.96
C SER A 12 -6.80 -2.38 8.21
N LEU A 13 -7.60 -2.76 9.19
CA LEU A 13 -8.80 -2.00 9.59
C LEU A 13 -8.44 -0.60 10.08
N LEU A 14 -7.37 -0.46 10.86
CA LEU A 14 -6.88 0.84 11.33
C LEU A 14 -6.45 1.73 10.15
N LEU A 15 -5.66 1.20 9.22
CA LEU A 15 -5.21 1.97 8.06
C LEU A 15 -6.37 2.36 7.13
N ILE A 16 -7.37 1.49 6.96
CA ILE A 16 -8.59 1.81 6.23
C ILE A 16 -9.38 2.91 6.96
N ALA A 17 -9.53 2.81 8.27
CA ALA A 17 -10.23 3.79 9.08
C ALA A 17 -9.53 5.18 9.00
N VAL A 18 -8.21 5.21 9.18
CA VAL A 18 -7.41 6.43 9.03
C VAL A 18 -7.55 7.00 7.62
N GLN A 19 -7.52 6.14 6.60
CA GLN A 19 -7.71 6.59 5.22
C GLN A 19 -9.06 7.29 5.02
N VAL A 20 -10.15 6.64 5.40
CA VAL A 20 -11.52 7.12 5.11
C VAL A 20 -11.89 8.32 5.96
N TRP A 21 -11.59 8.29 7.25
CA TRP A 21 -12.09 9.33 8.18
C TRP A 21 -11.10 10.46 8.44
N VAL A 22 -9.81 10.24 8.21
CA VAL A 22 -8.79 11.27 8.48
C VAL A 22 -8.19 11.81 7.20
N LEU A 23 -7.75 10.94 6.28
CA LEU A 23 -6.97 11.37 5.12
C LEU A 23 -7.82 11.72 3.90
N SER A 24 -8.91 10.98 3.65
CA SER A 24 -9.77 11.28 2.50
C SER A 24 -10.46 12.64 2.60
N PRO A 25 -10.88 13.13 3.79
CA PRO A 25 -11.38 14.51 3.93
C PRO A 25 -10.29 15.57 3.84
N VAL A 26 -9.01 15.19 4.03
CA VAL A 26 -7.87 16.11 3.97
C VAL A 26 -7.36 16.20 2.54
N GLU A 27 -7.97 17.10 1.77
CA GLU A 27 -7.40 17.55 0.49
C GLU A 27 -6.40 18.67 0.77
N LEU A 28 -5.11 18.33 0.89
CA LEU A 28 -4.06 19.31 1.09
C LEU A 28 -4.03 20.27 -0.11
N PHE A 29 -4.37 21.53 0.17
CA PHE A 29 -4.48 22.61 -0.83
C PHE A 29 -5.44 22.31 -2.01
N ARG A 30 -6.41 21.41 -1.83
CA ARG A 30 -7.29 20.90 -2.88
C ARG A 30 -6.55 20.16 -4.03
N VAL A 31 -5.31 19.78 -3.80
CA VAL A 31 -4.44 19.18 -4.83
C VAL A 31 -4.11 17.73 -4.54
N ALA A 32 -3.90 17.37 -3.27
CA ALA A 32 -3.34 16.08 -2.93
C ALA A 32 -4.06 15.38 -1.79
N THR A 33 -4.52 14.17 -2.04
CA THR A 33 -4.98 13.24 -1.01
C THR A 33 -3.93 12.15 -0.81
N PRO A 34 -3.32 12.02 0.37
CA PRO A 34 -2.41 10.93 0.66
C PRO A 34 -3.17 9.61 0.84
N PHE A 35 -2.58 8.51 0.35
CA PHE A 35 -3.13 7.17 0.52
C PHE A 35 -2.21 6.30 1.36
N VAL A 36 -2.66 5.93 2.58
CA VAL A 36 -1.88 5.09 3.49
C VAL A 36 -2.28 3.61 3.45
N TYR A 37 -3.51 3.30 3.06
CA TYR A 37 -4.01 1.93 3.05
C TYR A 37 -3.19 0.96 2.17
N PRO A 38 -2.51 1.37 1.07
CA PRO A 38 -1.64 0.45 0.33
C PRO A 38 -0.46 -0.08 1.16
N PHE A 39 -0.09 0.61 2.25
CA PHE A 39 0.94 0.14 3.18
C PHE A 39 0.60 -1.22 3.80
N VAL A 40 -0.67 -1.62 3.83
CA VAL A 40 -1.12 -2.95 4.27
C VAL A 40 -0.35 -4.07 3.56
N LEU A 41 0.04 -3.86 2.29
CA LEU A 41 0.83 -4.83 1.55
C LEU A 41 2.22 -5.08 2.16
N MET A 42 2.77 -4.10 2.90
CA MET A 42 4.03 -4.24 3.63
C MET A 42 3.87 -5.06 4.93
N LEU A 43 2.66 -5.19 5.44
CA LEU A 43 2.34 -5.93 6.67
C LEU A 43 2.03 -7.41 6.42
N LEU A 44 2.06 -7.86 5.16
CA LEU A 44 1.93 -9.26 4.79
C LEU A 44 3.31 -9.95 4.78
N PRO A 45 3.41 -11.20 5.25
CA PRO A 45 4.65 -11.96 5.18
C PRO A 45 5.20 -12.09 3.75
N ILE A 46 6.51 -12.24 3.62
CA ILE A 46 7.19 -12.45 2.33
C ILE A 46 6.61 -13.66 1.62
N GLY A 47 6.42 -14.78 2.34
CA GLY A 47 5.84 -16.02 1.82
C GLY A 47 4.30 -16.05 1.73
N ALA A 48 3.62 -14.90 1.78
CA ALA A 48 2.17 -14.85 1.62
C ALA A 48 1.73 -15.48 0.28
N ASN A 49 0.61 -16.20 0.29
CA ASN A 49 0.12 -16.92 -0.88
C ASN A 49 -0.20 -15.92 -2.02
N ARG A 50 0.60 -16.03 -3.09
CA ARG A 50 0.52 -15.14 -4.27
C ARG A 50 -0.87 -15.08 -4.92
N SER A 51 -1.62 -16.19 -4.88
CA SER A 51 -2.96 -16.25 -5.48
C SER A 51 -4.01 -15.51 -4.67
N LEU A 52 -3.79 -15.35 -3.37
CA LEU A 52 -4.70 -14.63 -2.48
C LEU A 52 -4.40 -13.12 -2.43
N LEU A 53 -3.20 -12.69 -2.80
CA LEU A 53 -2.82 -11.28 -2.73
C LEU A 53 -3.75 -10.36 -3.56
N PRO A 54 -4.06 -10.65 -4.84
CA PRO A 54 -4.99 -9.82 -5.61
C PRO A 54 -6.40 -9.78 -5.03
N ILE A 55 -6.87 -10.90 -4.46
CA ILE A 55 -8.18 -10.98 -3.81
C ILE A 55 -8.22 -10.09 -2.56
N LEU A 56 -7.16 -10.12 -1.75
CA LEU A 56 -7.02 -9.21 -0.61
C LEU A 56 -6.93 -7.75 -1.06
N GLY A 57 -6.17 -7.48 -2.10
CA GLY A 57 -6.09 -6.15 -2.71
C GLY A 57 -7.45 -5.65 -3.15
N PHE A 58 -8.21 -6.48 -3.86
CA PHE A 58 -9.57 -6.16 -4.28
C PHE A 58 -10.50 -5.89 -3.09
N ALA A 59 -10.45 -6.73 -2.05
CA ALA A 59 -11.29 -6.55 -0.86
C ALA A 59 -10.97 -5.25 -0.13
N ILE A 60 -9.69 -4.94 0.07
CA ILE A 60 -9.25 -3.71 0.76
C ILE A 60 -9.60 -2.47 -0.06
N GLY A 61 -9.25 -2.44 -1.35
CA GLY A 61 -9.57 -1.33 -2.24
C GLY A 61 -11.08 -1.15 -2.44
N GLY A 62 -11.83 -2.27 -2.56
CA GLY A 62 -13.29 -2.26 -2.64
C GLY A 62 -13.95 -1.71 -1.38
N THR A 63 -13.37 -1.95 -0.20
CA THR A 63 -13.85 -1.33 1.04
C THR A 63 -13.69 0.20 0.98
N ILE A 64 -12.54 0.69 0.47
CA ILE A 64 -12.33 2.13 0.26
C ILE A 64 -13.34 2.68 -0.75
N ASP A 65 -13.58 1.96 -1.86
CA ASP A 65 -14.54 2.38 -2.88
C ASP A 65 -15.97 2.49 -2.33
N VAL A 66 -16.41 1.51 -1.53
CA VAL A 66 -17.75 1.54 -0.91
C VAL A 66 -17.88 2.69 0.08
N LEU A 67 -16.88 2.92 0.91
CA LEU A 67 -16.90 3.99 1.92
C LEU A 67 -16.68 5.38 1.32
N GLY A 68 -15.91 5.47 0.22
CA GLY A 68 -15.61 6.71 -0.50
C GLY A 68 -16.57 7.01 -1.65
N LEU A 69 -17.57 6.13 -1.92
CA LEU A 69 -18.52 6.23 -3.02
C LEU A 69 -17.84 6.38 -4.39
N THR A 70 -16.73 5.67 -4.58
CA THR A 70 -15.98 5.65 -5.84
C THR A 70 -16.28 4.39 -6.66
N PRO A 71 -16.19 4.46 -8.02
CA PRO A 71 -16.68 3.37 -8.88
C PRO A 71 -15.66 2.25 -9.11
N GLY A 72 -14.99 1.74 -8.07
CA GLY A 72 -14.06 0.60 -8.15
C GLY A 72 -12.63 0.94 -8.55
N ILE A 73 -12.25 2.21 -8.53
CA ILE A 73 -10.90 2.66 -8.91
C ILE A 73 -9.84 2.23 -7.90
N HIS A 74 -10.17 2.28 -6.60
CA HIS A 74 -9.28 1.84 -5.53
C HIS A 74 -9.16 0.32 -5.48
N ALA A 75 -10.25 -0.42 -5.75
CA ALA A 75 -10.23 -1.86 -5.91
C ALA A 75 -9.28 -2.30 -7.03
N ALA A 76 -9.40 -1.69 -8.21
CA ALA A 76 -8.54 -1.99 -9.34
C ALA A 76 -7.06 -1.66 -9.06
N ALA A 77 -6.78 -0.46 -8.54
CA ALA A 77 -5.41 -0.02 -8.24
C ALA A 77 -4.75 -0.91 -7.17
N MET A 78 -5.48 -1.25 -6.10
CA MET A 78 -4.96 -2.10 -5.03
C MET A 78 -4.77 -3.55 -5.46
N THR A 79 -5.66 -4.08 -6.31
CA THR A 79 -5.52 -5.41 -6.92
C THR A 79 -4.23 -5.50 -7.74
N LEU A 80 -3.95 -4.49 -8.58
CA LEU A 80 -2.74 -4.42 -9.37
C LEU A 80 -1.49 -4.34 -8.49
N ALA A 81 -1.48 -3.46 -7.50
CA ALA A 81 -0.36 -3.35 -6.55
C ALA A 81 -0.10 -4.66 -5.80
N ALA A 82 -1.16 -5.35 -5.36
CA ALA A 82 -1.07 -6.64 -4.69
C ALA A 82 -0.55 -7.75 -5.63
N PHE A 83 -0.96 -7.73 -6.90
CA PHE A 83 -0.51 -8.68 -7.92
C PHE A 83 1.01 -8.56 -8.17
N VAL A 84 1.51 -7.34 -8.37
CA VAL A 84 2.93 -7.09 -8.66
C VAL A 84 3.84 -7.22 -7.43
N ARG A 85 3.27 -7.24 -6.23
CA ARG A 85 4.05 -7.40 -4.99
C ARG A 85 4.94 -8.65 -5.01
N TYR A 86 4.42 -9.78 -5.50
CA TYR A 86 5.17 -11.04 -5.49
C TYR A 86 6.45 -10.98 -6.34
N PRO A 87 6.43 -10.63 -7.63
CA PRO A 87 7.65 -10.52 -8.42
C PRO A 87 8.60 -9.45 -7.89
N LEU A 88 8.11 -8.34 -7.34
CA LEU A 88 8.96 -7.33 -6.72
C LEU A 88 9.70 -7.87 -5.49
N LEU A 89 9.00 -8.62 -4.63
CA LEU A 89 9.64 -9.26 -3.49
C LEU A 89 10.70 -10.27 -3.92
N GLN A 90 10.44 -11.09 -4.94
CA GLN A 90 11.44 -12.05 -5.43
C GLN A 90 12.74 -11.38 -5.90
N ALA A 91 12.64 -10.16 -6.45
CA ALA A 91 13.80 -9.40 -6.88
C ALA A 91 14.58 -8.73 -5.72
N LEU A 92 13.93 -8.56 -4.56
CA LEU A 92 14.48 -7.80 -3.42
C LEU A 92 14.82 -8.67 -2.21
N THR A 93 14.47 -9.97 -2.24
CA THR A 93 14.73 -10.90 -1.13
C THR A 93 15.82 -11.90 -1.47
N ASP A 94 16.68 -12.17 -0.51
CA ASP A 94 17.65 -13.25 -0.59
C ASP A 94 17.00 -14.60 -0.28
N ARG A 95 17.63 -15.69 -0.75
CA ARG A 95 17.14 -17.06 -0.53
C ARG A 95 17.08 -17.47 0.95
N GLU A 96 17.85 -16.80 1.78
CA GLU A 96 17.94 -17.07 3.22
C GLU A 96 16.87 -16.31 4.02
N THR A 97 16.12 -15.39 3.38
CA THR A 97 15.10 -14.60 4.07
C THR A 97 13.91 -15.47 4.46
N PRO A 98 13.54 -15.56 5.76
CA PRO A 98 12.45 -16.40 6.20
C PRO A 98 11.12 -16.01 5.55
N PRO A 99 10.32 -16.98 5.04
CA PRO A 99 9.02 -16.68 4.44
C PRO A 99 8.02 -16.03 5.40
N SER A 100 8.18 -16.23 6.70
CA SER A 100 7.36 -15.64 7.76
C SER A 100 7.73 -14.19 8.09
N ALA A 101 8.89 -13.70 7.61
CA ALA A 101 9.33 -12.34 7.86
C ALA A 101 8.46 -11.33 7.11
N LEU A 102 8.29 -10.14 7.72
CA LEU A 102 7.66 -9.00 7.07
C LEU A 102 8.70 -8.26 6.22
N PRO A 103 8.33 -7.74 5.04
CA PRO A 103 9.25 -7.00 4.16
C PRO A 103 9.46 -5.56 4.65
N LEU A 104 9.76 -5.40 5.93
CA LEU A 104 10.00 -4.11 6.58
C LEU A 104 11.50 -3.79 6.65
N TYR A 105 11.84 -2.60 7.15
CA TYR A 105 13.21 -2.11 7.19
C TYR A 105 14.17 -3.04 7.96
N GLY A 106 13.72 -3.66 9.04
CA GLY A 106 14.52 -4.63 9.81
C GLY A 106 14.92 -5.88 9.00
N THR A 107 14.12 -6.27 8.01
CA THR A 107 14.34 -7.45 7.17
C THR A 107 15.05 -7.09 5.86
N LEU A 108 14.52 -6.13 5.10
CA LEU A 108 15.00 -5.82 3.74
C LEU A 108 15.86 -4.55 3.65
N ARG A 109 16.02 -3.79 4.73
CA ARG A 109 16.76 -2.51 4.75
C ARG A 109 16.31 -1.57 3.62
N SER A 110 17.21 -1.17 2.73
CA SER A 110 16.89 -0.35 1.55
C SER A 110 15.89 -1.01 0.59
N GLY A 111 15.88 -2.34 0.51
CA GLY A 111 14.90 -3.10 -0.27
C GLY A 111 13.46 -2.86 0.18
N ALA A 112 13.22 -2.64 1.48
CA ALA A 112 11.90 -2.29 1.99
C ALA A 112 11.42 -0.93 1.48
N ILE A 113 12.31 0.06 1.41
CA ILE A 113 12.00 1.40 0.87
C ILE A 113 11.68 1.28 -0.63
N ILE A 114 12.50 0.53 -1.37
CA ILE A 114 12.29 0.30 -2.81
C ILE A 114 10.94 -0.39 -3.04
N LEU A 115 10.66 -1.47 -2.33
CA LEU A 115 9.38 -2.19 -2.45
C LEU A 115 8.18 -1.27 -2.18
N MET A 116 8.20 -0.56 -1.06
CA MET A 116 7.15 0.38 -0.69
C MET A 116 6.97 1.45 -1.77
N SER A 117 8.08 2.06 -2.25
CA SER A 117 8.03 3.10 -3.29
C SER A 117 7.40 2.59 -4.58
N LEU A 118 7.77 1.37 -5.02
CA LEU A 118 7.22 0.77 -6.24
C LEU A 118 5.74 0.40 -6.08
N LEU A 119 5.35 -0.17 -4.94
CA LEU A 119 3.94 -0.51 -4.69
C LEU A 119 3.06 0.74 -4.65
N LEU A 120 3.50 1.80 -3.97
CA LEU A 120 2.81 3.09 -3.95
C LEU A 120 2.76 3.72 -5.33
N LEU A 121 3.86 3.68 -6.10
CA LEU A 121 3.92 4.22 -7.45
C LEU A 121 2.92 3.52 -8.38
N ILE A 122 2.90 2.19 -8.37
CA ILE A 122 1.99 1.39 -9.19
C ILE A 122 0.54 1.67 -8.83
N HIS A 123 0.24 1.73 -7.52
CA HIS A 123 -1.08 2.08 -7.02
C HIS A 123 -1.53 3.47 -7.50
N HIS A 124 -0.71 4.51 -7.29
CA HIS A 124 -1.04 5.87 -7.70
C HIS A 124 -1.13 6.01 -9.21
N LEU A 125 -0.23 5.35 -9.96
CA LEU A 125 -0.28 5.36 -11.42
C LEU A 125 -1.58 4.72 -11.94
N ALA A 126 -2.01 3.61 -11.34
CA ALA A 126 -3.28 2.99 -11.68
C ALA A 126 -4.47 3.92 -11.40
N LEU A 127 -4.50 4.58 -10.23
CA LEU A 127 -5.52 5.58 -9.92
C LEU A 127 -5.50 6.73 -10.93
N TYR A 128 -4.32 7.28 -11.22
CA TYR A 128 -4.17 8.36 -12.18
C TYR A 128 -4.69 7.99 -13.57
N LEU A 129 -4.35 6.79 -14.06
CA LEU A 129 -4.79 6.31 -15.36
C LEU A 129 -6.30 6.09 -15.41
N LEU A 130 -6.89 5.54 -14.34
CA LEU A 130 -8.32 5.30 -14.24
C LEU A 130 -9.13 6.60 -14.14
N VAL A 131 -8.68 7.55 -13.33
CA VAL A 131 -9.30 8.86 -13.21
C VAL A 131 -9.04 9.69 -14.46
N GLY A 132 -7.83 9.69 -14.99
CA GLY A 132 -7.46 10.44 -16.19
C GLY A 132 -8.13 9.95 -17.48
N ALA A 133 -8.57 8.69 -17.50
CA ALA A 133 -9.39 8.18 -18.63
C ALA A 133 -10.77 8.86 -18.71
N THR A 134 -11.26 9.38 -17.58
CA THR A 134 -12.56 10.07 -17.50
C THR A 134 -12.42 11.60 -17.53
N LEU A 135 -11.27 12.13 -17.12
CA LEU A 135 -10.99 13.56 -17.06
C LEU A 135 -9.94 13.89 -18.14
N HIS A 136 -10.31 14.64 -19.15
CA HIS A 136 -9.42 15.07 -20.24
C HIS A 136 -8.15 15.72 -19.65
N ARG A 137 -6.99 15.14 -19.91
CA ARG A 137 -5.58 15.58 -19.71
C ARG A 137 -5.36 16.96 -19.04
N ASP A 138 -5.97 17.16 -17.88
CA ASP A 138 -5.79 18.39 -17.11
C ASP A 138 -4.40 18.32 -16.42
N PRO A 139 -3.53 19.33 -16.58
CA PRO A 139 -2.26 19.43 -15.86
C PRO A 139 -2.43 19.33 -14.33
N TYR A 140 -3.58 19.73 -13.83
CA TYR A 140 -3.94 19.60 -12.43
C TYR A 140 -3.98 18.14 -11.94
N VAL A 141 -4.43 17.21 -12.77
CA VAL A 141 -4.47 15.77 -12.45
C VAL A 141 -3.05 15.21 -12.26
N LEU A 142 -2.09 15.64 -13.10
CA LEU A 142 -0.69 15.25 -12.95
C LEU A 142 -0.06 15.80 -11.65
N LEU A 143 -0.37 17.05 -11.32
CA LEU A 143 0.09 17.66 -10.07
C LEU A 143 -0.50 16.92 -8.87
N SER A 144 -1.79 16.60 -8.89
CA SER A 144 -2.48 15.83 -7.85
C SER A 144 -1.87 14.43 -7.67
N PHE A 145 -1.56 13.76 -8.78
CA PHE A 145 -0.84 12.48 -8.74
C PHE A 145 0.52 12.62 -8.06
N ALA A 146 1.36 13.56 -8.50
CA ALA A 146 2.72 13.71 -7.97
C ALA A 146 2.71 14.10 -6.49
N ALA A 147 1.84 15.02 -6.10
CA ALA A 147 1.72 15.47 -4.71
C ALA A 147 1.11 14.37 -3.82
N GLY A 148 0.07 13.67 -4.28
CA GLY A 148 -0.54 12.55 -3.57
C GLY A 148 0.45 11.40 -3.36
N TYR A 149 1.20 11.03 -4.39
CA TYR A 149 2.28 10.03 -4.30
C TYR A 149 3.36 10.46 -3.31
N GLY A 150 3.87 11.70 -3.41
CA GLY A 150 4.91 12.22 -2.52
C GLY A 150 4.49 12.22 -1.04
N LEU A 151 3.27 12.66 -0.74
CA LEU A 151 2.72 12.63 0.62
C LEU A 151 2.53 11.20 1.13
N SER A 152 1.97 10.32 0.31
CA SER A 152 1.79 8.90 0.65
C SER A 152 3.13 8.22 0.93
N TRP A 153 4.15 8.56 0.15
CA TRP A 153 5.51 8.07 0.30
C TRP A 153 6.15 8.55 1.61
N LEU A 154 5.99 9.84 1.97
CA LEU A 154 6.50 10.37 3.24
C LEU A 154 5.82 9.69 4.44
N ILE A 155 4.49 9.54 4.42
CA ILE A 155 3.78 8.82 5.47
C ILE A 155 4.20 7.35 5.50
N GLY A 156 4.34 6.73 4.35
CA GLY A 156 4.82 5.36 4.21
C GLY A 156 6.22 5.15 4.81
N LEU A 157 7.15 6.11 4.64
CA LEU A 157 8.46 6.08 5.30
C LEU A 157 8.34 6.12 6.82
N ILE A 158 7.50 7.01 7.36
CA ILE A 158 7.26 7.09 8.81
C ILE A 158 6.74 5.74 9.33
N LEU A 159 5.75 5.16 8.65
CA LEU A 159 5.21 3.85 9.02
C LEU A 159 6.27 2.75 8.90
N LEU A 160 7.07 2.76 7.82
CA LEU A 160 8.11 1.77 7.60
C LEU A 160 9.16 1.77 8.71
N PHE A 161 9.59 2.95 9.17
CA PHE A 161 10.52 3.06 10.29
C PHE A 161 9.85 2.73 11.63
N PHE A 162 8.62 3.13 11.83
CA PHE A 162 7.87 2.83 13.07
C PHE A 162 7.66 1.33 13.26
N PHE A 163 7.23 0.62 12.22
CA PHE A 163 7.02 -0.84 12.27
C PHE A 163 8.29 -1.65 12.02
N GLY A 164 9.32 -1.05 11.40
CA GLY A 164 10.54 -1.75 10.99
C GLY A 164 11.61 -1.89 12.06
N THR A 165 11.41 -1.36 13.28
CA THR A 165 12.40 -1.37 14.37
C THR A 165 12.32 -2.62 15.25
N GLU A 166 11.36 -3.53 15.04
CA GLU A 166 11.34 -4.79 15.78
C GLU A 166 12.54 -5.66 15.33
N PRO A 167 13.40 -6.09 16.29
CA PRO A 167 14.48 -7.00 15.95
C PRO A 167 13.89 -8.33 15.44
N PRO A 168 14.56 -9.03 14.49
CA PRO A 168 14.11 -10.33 14.06
C PRO A 168 14.02 -11.25 15.29
N HIS A 169 12.86 -11.86 15.51
CA HIS A 169 12.71 -12.88 16.55
C HIS A 169 13.74 -13.96 16.29
N ARG A 170 14.75 -14.04 17.15
CA ARG A 170 15.66 -15.19 17.21
C ARG A 170 14.81 -16.38 17.68
N SER A 171 14.48 -17.25 16.77
CA SER A 171 13.98 -18.60 17.05
C SER A 171 15.10 -19.48 17.53
#